data_854f261748bc62ecf9add02a8c38310c
#
_entry.id   854f261748bc62ecf9add02a8c38310c
#
_cell.length_a   1.000
_cell.length_b   1.000
_cell.length_c   1.000
_cell.angle_alpha   90.00
_cell.angle_beta   90.00
_cell.angle_gamma   90.00
#
_symmetry.space_group_name_H-M   'P 1'
#
loop_
_entity.id
_entity.type
_entity.pdbx_description
1 polymer ?
#
loop_
_entity_poly.entity_id
_entity_poly.type
_entity_poly.pdbx_seq_one_letter_code
_entity_poly.pdbx_strand_id
1 'polypeptide(L)'
;MFIVQKNPKSIAAEAYRSLKTNIQYSSFDKEYKTIVTSSNPGEGKSTTSGNLALTLAEGESRVLLVDCDMRKPSMHKNFRVTNTYGIADILLQRKKVMDVAHMYNKNLSIITAGKVP
;
A
#
# COMPACT_ATOMS: atom_id res chain seq x y z
N MET A 1 10.96 4.35 7.12
CA MET A 1 10.23 3.28 7.83
C MET A 1 8.91 3.83 8.37
N PHE A 2 7.87 3.06 8.28
CA PHE A 2 6.53 3.47 8.74
C PHE A 2 6.40 3.39 10.26
N ILE A 3 5.57 4.29 10.83
CA ILE A 3 5.42 4.38 12.29
C ILE A 3 4.91 3.08 12.91
N VAL A 4 4.04 2.34 12.22
CA VAL A 4 3.50 1.07 12.76
C VAL A 4 4.60 0.00 12.89
N GLN A 5 5.67 0.10 12.10
CA GLN A 5 6.84 -0.77 12.22
C GLN A 5 7.86 -0.21 13.21
N LYS A 6 8.11 1.10 13.13
CA LYS A 6 9.14 1.78 13.92
C LYS A 6 8.76 1.86 15.39
N ASN A 7 7.49 2.14 15.66
CA ASN A 7 6.98 2.27 17.01
C ASN A 7 5.56 1.71 17.10
N PRO A 8 5.42 0.37 17.19
CA PRO A 8 4.11 -0.29 17.15
C PRO A 8 3.23 -0.01 18.36
N LYS A 9 3.79 0.52 19.44
CA LYS A 9 3.02 0.87 20.63
C LYS A 9 2.66 2.35 20.70
N SER A 10 3.01 3.14 19.71
CA SER A 10 2.70 4.58 19.68
C SER A 10 1.21 4.83 19.57
N ILE A 11 0.80 6.05 19.92
CA ILE A 11 -0.60 6.51 19.76
C ILE A 11 -0.99 6.47 18.28
N ALA A 12 -0.08 6.87 17.40
CA ALA A 12 -0.33 6.83 15.95
C ALA A 12 -0.56 5.40 15.45
N ALA A 13 0.27 4.44 15.87
CA ALA A 13 0.09 3.04 15.49
C ALA A 13 -1.24 2.48 16.00
N GLU A 14 -1.65 2.86 17.21
CA GLU A 14 -2.92 2.45 17.79
C GLU A 14 -4.10 3.03 17.01
N ALA A 15 -3.98 4.27 16.52
CA ALA A 15 -4.99 4.89 15.68
C ALA A 15 -5.19 4.11 14.37
N TYR A 16 -4.10 3.62 13.77
CA TYR A 16 -4.20 2.77 12.57
C TYR A 16 -4.89 1.44 12.88
N ARG A 17 -4.65 0.84 14.04
CA ARG A 17 -5.33 -0.39 14.45
C ARG A 17 -6.81 -0.18 14.69
N SER A 18 -7.20 0.96 15.26
CA SER A 18 -8.62 1.32 15.42
C SER A 18 -9.29 1.49 14.06
N LEU A 19 -8.62 2.14 13.12
CA LEU A 19 -9.12 2.29 11.75
C LEU A 19 -9.26 0.92 11.07
N LYS A 20 -8.30 0.03 11.24
CA LYS A 20 -8.37 -1.34 10.76
C LYS A 20 -9.62 -2.05 11.27
N THR A 21 -9.90 -1.96 12.57
CA THR A 21 -11.08 -2.58 13.18
C THR A 21 -12.35 -2.07 12.53
N ASN A 22 -12.47 -0.75 12.34
CA ASN A 22 -13.63 -0.14 11.70
C ASN A 22 -13.81 -0.61 10.26
N ILE A 23 -12.73 -0.71 9.51
CA ILE A 23 -12.77 -1.20 8.12
C ILE A 23 -13.22 -2.66 8.08
N GLN A 24 -12.72 -3.49 8.98
CA GLN A 24 -13.08 -4.90 9.03
C GLN A 24 -14.56 -5.11 9.34
N TYR A 25 -15.13 -4.31 10.23
CA TYR A 25 -16.55 -4.37 10.54
C TYR A 25 -17.44 -3.87 9.39
N SER A 26 -16.92 -2.98 8.56
CA SER A 26 -17.66 -2.40 7.44
C SER A 26 -17.58 -3.21 6.17
N SER A 27 -16.76 -4.24 6.11
CA SER A 27 -16.43 -4.95 4.88
C SER A 27 -17.13 -6.33 4.85
N PHE A 28 -17.74 -6.64 3.71
CA PHE A 28 -18.28 -7.97 3.46
C PHE A 28 -17.19 -9.00 3.18
N ASP A 29 -16.11 -8.59 2.53
CA ASP A 29 -14.98 -9.46 2.23
C ASP A 29 -13.86 -9.17 3.21
N LYS A 30 -13.61 -10.11 4.12
CA LYS A 30 -12.57 -9.98 5.14
C LYS A 30 -11.20 -10.47 4.67
N GLU A 31 -11.13 -11.19 3.54
CA GLU A 31 -9.89 -11.79 3.07
C GLU A 31 -9.03 -10.84 2.24
N TYR A 32 -9.65 -9.99 1.43
CA TYR A 32 -8.95 -9.17 0.46
C TYR A 32 -9.25 -7.69 0.67
N LYS A 33 -8.22 -6.89 0.74
CA LYS A 33 -8.31 -5.43 0.83
C LYS A 33 -7.41 -4.80 -0.21
N THR A 34 -7.95 -3.84 -0.95
CA THR A 34 -7.16 -3.06 -1.90
C THR A 34 -7.13 -1.63 -1.45
N ILE A 35 -5.93 -1.08 -1.33
CA ILE A 35 -5.72 0.33 -0.99
C ILE A 35 -5.08 0.99 -2.19
N VAL A 36 -5.75 2.01 -2.70
CA VAL A 36 -5.26 2.81 -3.81
C VAL A 36 -4.84 4.16 -3.27
N THR A 37 -3.60 4.54 -3.50
CA THR A 37 -3.11 5.86 -3.13
C THR A 37 -2.83 6.67 -4.38
N SER A 38 -3.34 7.89 -4.39
CA SER A 38 -2.98 8.90 -5.37
C SER A 38 -2.58 10.13 -4.61
N SER A 39 -1.74 10.97 -5.18
CA SER A 39 -1.23 12.07 -4.37
C SER A 39 -1.82 13.40 -4.72
N ASN A 40 -2.01 14.19 -3.65
CA ASN A 40 -1.71 15.61 -3.72
C ASN A 40 -0.34 15.81 -3.07
N PRO A 41 0.57 16.55 -3.68
CA PRO A 41 1.93 16.70 -3.15
C PRO A 41 1.94 17.27 -1.72
N GLY A 42 2.75 16.69 -0.86
CA GLY A 42 3.06 17.25 0.44
C GLY A 42 2.11 16.92 1.59
N GLU A 43 1.14 16.04 1.42
CA GLU A 43 0.11 15.80 2.44
C GLU A 43 0.22 14.49 3.21
N GLY A 44 1.33 13.78 3.12
CA GLY A 44 1.53 12.55 3.88
C GLY A 44 0.62 11.39 3.50
N LYS A 45 -0.05 11.45 2.36
CA LYS A 45 -0.97 10.38 1.94
C LYS A 45 -0.28 9.05 1.76
N SER A 46 0.93 9.07 1.22
CA SER A 46 1.73 7.84 1.05
C SER A 46 2.06 7.23 2.40
N THR A 47 2.39 8.06 3.38
CA THR A 47 2.66 7.60 4.75
C THR A 47 1.42 6.99 5.37
N THR A 48 0.28 7.64 5.23
CA THR A 48 -1.00 7.14 5.75
C THR A 48 -1.39 5.82 5.09
N SER A 49 -1.32 5.77 3.76
CA SER A 49 -1.68 4.56 3.01
C SER A 49 -0.77 3.39 3.36
N GLY A 50 0.54 3.64 3.46
CA GLY A 50 1.51 2.61 3.81
C GLY A 50 1.31 2.06 5.22
N ASN A 51 1.10 2.92 6.20
CA ASN A 51 0.84 2.50 7.58
C ASN A 51 -0.47 1.71 7.67
N LEU A 52 -1.52 2.16 6.99
CA LEU A 52 -2.79 1.46 6.97
C LEU A 52 -2.64 0.07 6.33
N ALA A 53 -1.94 -0.03 5.21
CA ALA A 53 -1.71 -1.29 4.53
C ALA A 53 -0.97 -2.29 5.42
N LEU A 54 0.09 -1.84 6.09
CA LEU A 54 0.85 -2.67 7.03
C LEU A 54 -0.02 -3.14 8.19
N THR A 55 -0.85 -2.24 8.72
CA THR A 55 -1.73 -2.55 9.85
C THR A 55 -2.79 -3.57 9.46
N LEU A 56 -3.43 -3.40 8.29
CA LEU A 56 -4.40 -4.38 7.79
C LEU A 56 -3.76 -5.74 7.55
N ALA A 57 -2.53 -5.77 7.09
CA ALA A 57 -1.82 -7.01 6.80
C ALA A 57 -1.33 -7.76 8.04
N GLU A 58 -1.36 -7.14 9.22
CA GLU A 58 -1.03 -7.81 10.50
C GLU A 58 -2.04 -8.91 10.85
N GLY A 59 -3.27 -8.81 10.35
CA GLY A 59 -4.32 -9.79 10.60
C GLY A 59 -4.34 -10.90 9.54
N GLU A 60 -5.53 -11.40 9.26
CA GLU A 60 -5.73 -12.46 8.27
C GLU A 60 -6.01 -11.92 6.87
N SER A 61 -6.20 -10.61 6.73
CA SER A 61 -6.52 -10.01 5.44
C SER A 61 -5.29 -9.99 4.54
N ARG A 62 -5.51 -10.29 3.27
CA ARG A 62 -4.52 -10.07 2.22
C ARG A 62 -4.72 -8.67 1.67
N VAL A 63 -3.65 -7.90 1.62
CA VAL A 63 -3.69 -6.48 1.27
C VAL A 63 -2.89 -6.24 0.01
N LEU A 64 -3.50 -5.49 -0.91
CA LEU A 64 -2.82 -4.97 -2.10
C LEU A 64 -2.79 -3.45 -1.99
N LEU A 65 -1.59 -2.89 -1.97
CA LEU A 65 -1.37 -1.45 -1.96
C LEU A 65 -0.92 -1.02 -3.35
N VAL A 66 -1.65 -0.09 -3.95
CA VAL A 66 -1.39 0.39 -5.31
C VAL A 66 -1.02 1.87 -5.26
N ASP A 67 0.14 2.21 -5.81
CA ASP A 67 0.57 3.60 -5.95
C ASP A 67 0.15 4.12 -7.34
N CYS A 68 -0.87 4.96 -7.37
CA CYS A 68 -1.35 5.59 -8.60
C CYS A 68 -0.78 6.98 -8.83
N ASP A 69 0.18 7.41 -8.03
CA ASP A 69 0.84 8.69 -8.22
C ASP A 69 2.00 8.57 -9.21
N MET A 70 1.69 8.71 -10.48
CA MET A 70 2.67 8.57 -11.54
C MET A 70 3.59 9.79 -11.69
N ARG A 71 3.22 10.93 -11.09
CA ARG A 71 4.03 12.15 -11.14
C ARG A 71 5.13 12.15 -10.10
N LYS A 72 4.79 11.77 -8.87
CA LYS A 72 5.74 11.71 -7.76
C LYS A 72 5.58 10.38 -7.02
N PRO A 73 5.95 9.27 -7.66
CA PRO A 73 5.81 7.97 -7.03
C PRO A 73 6.65 7.88 -5.77
N SER A 74 6.11 7.29 -4.72
CA SER A 74 6.75 7.27 -3.41
C SER A 74 6.73 5.90 -2.73
N MET A 75 5.76 5.03 -3.06
CA MET A 75 5.65 3.74 -2.37
C MET A 75 6.89 2.87 -2.58
N HIS A 76 7.49 2.91 -3.77
CA HIS A 76 8.70 2.13 -4.03
C HIS A 76 9.85 2.55 -3.12
N LYS A 77 9.96 3.84 -2.79
CA LYS A 77 10.97 4.35 -1.86
C LYS A 77 10.67 3.92 -0.44
N ASN A 78 9.42 4.07 -0.02
CA ASN A 78 8.99 3.77 1.34
C ASN A 78 9.09 2.28 1.67
N PHE A 79 8.82 1.42 0.71
CA PHE A 79 8.91 -0.03 0.87
C PHE A 79 10.21 -0.64 0.35
N ARG A 80 11.09 0.19 -0.22
CA ARG A 80 12.40 -0.23 -0.73
C ARG A 80 12.31 -1.33 -1.79
N VAL A 81 11.39 -1.15 -2.72
CA VAL A 81 11.23 -2.02 -3.89
C VAL A 81 11.54 -1.23 -5.16
N THR A 82 11.78 -1.94 -6.25
CA THR A 82 12.07 -1.29 -7.53
C THR A 82 10.80 -0.71 -8.13
N ASN A 83 10.95 0.36 -8.93
CA ASN A 83 9.86 0.99 -9.65
C ASN A 83 10.01 0.86 -11.17
N THR A 84 10.66 -0.19 -11.62
CA THR A 84 10.90 -0.40 -13.06
C THR A 84 9.58 -0.64 -13.79
N TYR A 85 8.71 -1.46 -13.21
CA TYR A 85 7.37 -1.75 -13.71
C TYR A 85 6.36 -1.55 -12.60
N GLY A 86 5.17 -1.08 -12.95
CA GLY A 86 4.12 -0.84 -11.98
C GLY A 86 2.76 -0.69 -12.64
N ILE A 87 1.86 0.07 -11.99
CA ILE A 87 0.48 0.24 -12.45
C ILE A 87 0.43 0.84 -13.87
N ALA A 88 1.38 1.72 -14.22
CA ALA A 88 1.46 2.28 -15.58
C ALA A 88 1.57 1.18 -16.63
N ASP A 89 2.34 0.14 -16.35
CA ASP A 89 2.53 -0.97 -17.30
C ASP A 89 1.28 -1.82 -17.44
N ILE A 90 0.52 -1.97 -16.35
CA ILE A 90 -0.77 -2.67 -16.38
C ILE A 90 -1.79 -1.87 -17.21
N LEU A 91 -1.87 -0.56 -16.98
CA LEU A 91 -2.79 0.32 -17.70
C LEU A 91 -2.48 0.37 -19.20
N LEU A 92 -1.21 0.28 -19.55
CA LEU A 92 -0.76 0.25 -20.96
C LEU A 92 -0.76 -1.16 -21.55
N GLN A 93 -1.26 -2.14 -20.81
CA GLN A 93 -1.37 -3.55 -21.23
C GLN A 93 -0.04 -4.21 -21.58
N ARG A 94 1.07 -3.73 -20.99
CA ARG A 94 2.41 -4.29 -21.21
C ARG A 94 2.76 -5.40 -20.22
N LYS A 95 2.14 -5.38 -19.04
CA LYS A 95 2.39 -6.34 -17.97
C LYS A 95 1.10 -6.71 -17.28
N LYS A 96 1.10 -7.87 -16.64
CA LYS A 96 0.00 -8.32 -15.78
C LYS A 96 0.30 -7.99 -14.33
N VAL A 97 -0.73 -7.97 -13.49
CA VAL A 97 -0.59 -7.71 -12.05
C VAL A 97 0.47 -8.60 -11.42
N MET A 98 0.46 -9.90 -11.72
CA MET A 98 1.40 -10.85 -11.14
C MET A 98 2.86 -10.57 -11.55
N ASP A 99 3.07 -9.90 -12.69
CA ASP A 99 4.41 -9.59 -13.17
C ASP A 99 5.02 -8.38 -12.45
N VAL A 100 4.19 -7.51 -11.88
CA VAL A 100 4.64 -6.23 -11.32
C VAL A 100 4.47 -6.13 -9.82
N ALA A 101 3.63 -6.96 -9.20
CA ALA A 101 3.37 -6.92 -7.77
C ALA A 101 4.60 -7.39 -7.00
N HIS A 102 4.97 -6.65 -5.97
CA HIS A 102 6.04 -7.00 -5.04
C HIS A 102 5.44 -7.57 -3.77
N MET A 103 5.77 -8.81 -3.43
CA MET A 103 5.36 -9.38 -2.15
C MET A 103 6.26 -8.81 -1.06
N TYR A 104 5.71 -7.95 -0.21
CA TYR A 104 6.43 -7.36 0.90
C TYR A 104 6.49 -8.30 2.11
N ASN A 105 5.35 -8.89 2.43
CA ASN A 105 5.26 -9.94 3.44
C ASN A 105 4.14 -10.91 3.04
N LYS A 106 3.84 -11.85 3.91
CA LYS A 106 2.84 -12.91 3.67
C LYS A 106 1.48 -12.37 3.23
N ASN A 107 1.08 -11.20 3.76
CA ASN A 107 -0.26 -10.66 3.55
C ASN A 107 -0.28 -9.35 2.76
N LEU A 108 0.87 -8.75 2.45
CA LEU A 108 0.95 -7.46 1.78
C LEU A 108 1.75 -7.56 0.49
N SER A 109 1.11 -7.20 -0.61
CA SER A 109 1.77 -6.98 -1.89
C SER A 109 1.61 -5.53 -2.31
N ILE A 110 2.57 -5.02 -3.05
CA ILE A 110 2.64 -3.63 -3.46
C ILE A 110 2.79 -3.56 -4.98
N ILE A 111 1.97 -2.73 -5.60
CA ILE A 111 2.14 -2.35 -6.99
C ILE A 111 2.59 -0.90 -7.00
N THR A 112 3.81 -0.67 -7.47
CA THR A 112 4.38 0.67 -7.60
C THR A 112 3.76 1.41 -8.78
N ALA A 113 4.04 2.70 -8.88
CA ALA A 113 3.50 3.49 -9.99
C ALA A 113 4.06 3.08 -11.35
N GLY A 114 5.30 2.63 -11.39
CA GLY A 114 6.01 2.38 -12.62
C GLY A 114 6.59 3.66 -13.20
N LYS A 115 7.19 3.54 -14.36
CA LYS A 115 7.75 4.68 -15.08
C LYS A 115 6.83 5.07 -16.22
N VAL A 116 6.44 6.34 -16.25
CA VAL A 116 5.65 6.90 -17.35
C VAL A 116 6.59 7.13 -18.52
N PRO A 117 6.23 6.66 -19.74
CA PRO A 117 7.04 6.90 -20.92
C PRO A 117 7.08 8.37 -21.30
#